data_1838dde5be7e8cd252fd479da917eb2f
#
_entry.id   1838dde5be7e8cd252fd479da917eb2f
#
_cell.length_a   1.000
_cell.length_b   1.000
_cell.length_c   1.000
_cell.angle_alpha   90.00
_cell.angle_beta   90.00
_cell.angle_gamma   90.00
#
_symmetry.space_group_name_H-M   'P 1'
#
loop_
_entity.id
_entity.type
_entity.pdbx_description
1 polymer ?
#
loop_
_entity_poly.entity_id
_entity_poly.type
_entity_poly.pdbx_seq_one_letter_code
_entity_poly.pdbx_strand_id
1 'polypeptide(L)'
;MLALDGAWGGSLPAVFGHEAAGIVEEVGPGVGRVRPGDHVVVTLVRHCGTCHACAQGEPPLCESHFPLDEQSPLTSSGGEPIRQGIRTGAFAEHVVVDASQAVPIPRAVPLDQASLLACGVITGLGAVLNVAAVRPGSRVVTIGTGGVGLNCVQGAALCGAATNIAVDLSDEKLAAARTFGADQTVNPMREDARESVLSMTGGRGADYVFVAAGSARAMEQGATLLRRGGTLVIVGMTAEGVKVQFEAVDIADNALRIIGSKMGSVRPQVDVPMLAEWYLAGRLKLDELISRRYPLGEINTALDDVRAGAALRNVITF
;
A
#
# COMPACT_ATOMS: atom_id res chain seq x y z
N MET A 1 4.34 4.30 10.85
CA MET A 1 5.40 4.20 11.87
C MET A 1 6.62 5.05 11.47
N LEU A 2 7.31 4.80 10.33
CA LEU A 2 8.53 5.55 9.95
C LEU A 2 8.39 7.09 10.02
N ALA A 3 7.24 7.63 9.63
CA ALA A 3 7.01 9.07 9.73
C ALA A 3 6.84 9.56 11.18
N LEU A 4 6.19 8.77 12.05
CA LEU A 4 6.05 9.06 13.48
C LEU A 4 7.39 8.97 14.21
N ASP A 5 8.23 8.02 13.81
CA ASP A 5 9.54 7.79 14.40
C ASP A 5 10.61 8.74 13.82
N GLY A 6 10.22 9.67 12.94
CA GLY A 6 11.11 10.67 12.33
C GLY A 6 12.05 10.13 11.25
N ALA A 7 11.93 8.86 10.86
CA ALA A 7 12.82 8.21 9.89
C ALA A 7 12.75 8.81 8.46
N TRP A 8 11.70 9.57 8.16
CA TRP A 8 11.52 10.28 6.88
C TRP A 8 11.61 11.81 7.04
N GLY A 9 12.11 12.28 8.18
CA GLY A 9 12.18 13.70 8.48
C GLY A 9 10.81 14.37 8.66
N GLY A 10 10.84 15.70 8.73
CA GLY A 10 9.67 16.55 8.81
C GLY A 10 9.57 17.31 10.13
N SER A 11 8.84 18.44 10.11
CA SER A 11 8.64 19.31 11.26
C SER A 11 7.42 18.87 12.10
N LEU A 12 7.50 19.10 13.39
CA LEU A 12 6.39 19.03 14.34
C LEU A 12 6.01 20.46 14.78
N PRO A 13 4.75 20.70 15.19
CA PRO A 13 3.65 19.73 15.34
C PRO A 13 3.02 19.30 14.01
N ALA A 14 2.46 18.08 13.95
CA ALA A 14 1.82 17.52 12.78
C ALA A 14 0.62 16.64 13.13
N VAL A 15 -0.43 16.67 12.32
CA VAL A 15 -1.49 15.65 12.34
C VAL A 15 -1.17 14.60 11.28
N PHE A 16 -1.05 13.33 11.68
CA PHE A 16 -0.77 12.21 10.79
C PHE A 16 -2.06 11.51 10.31
N GLY A 17 -1.91 10.34 9.70
CA GLY A 17 -2.98 9.59 9.04
C GLY A 17 -3.06 9.94 7.55
N HIS A 18 -3.10 8.91 6.69
CA HIS A 18 -3.12 9.11 5.24
C HIS A 18 -3.98 8.07 4.52
N GLU A 19 -4.67 7.25 5.27
CA GLU A 19 -5.66 6.30 4.78
C GLU A 19 -7.01 6.69 5.37
N ALA A 20 -7.91 7.27 4.58
CA ALA A 20 -9.19 7.71 5.07
C ALA A 20 -10.32 7.50 4.06
N ALA A 21 -11.53 7.41 4.59
CA ALA A 21 -12.76 7.55 3.84
C ALA A 21 -13.74 8.39 4.67
N GLY A 22 -14.63 9.08 4.00
CA GLY A 22 -15.58 9.96 4.66
C GLY A 22 -16.64 10.48 3.71
N ILE A 23 -17.36 11.49 4.18
CA ILE A 23 -18.41 12.18 3.43
C ILE A 23 -17.93 13.61 3.16
N VAL A 24 -18.04 14.04 1.92
CA VAL A 24 -17.71 15.42 1.55
C VAL A 24 -18.70 16.37 2.22
N GLU A 25 -18.22 17.32 3.02
CA GLU A 25 -19.05 18.35 3.64
C GLU A 25 -19.12 19.60 2.78
N GLU A 26 -17.94 20.08 2.32
CA GLU A 26 -17.84 21.30 1.53
C GLU A 26 -16.83 21.12 0.39
N VAL A 27 -16.96 21.92 -0.64
CA VAL A 27 -16.02 21.99 -1.76
C VAL A 27 -15.59 23.43 -2.03
N GLY A 28 -14.34 23.63 -2.35
CA GLY A 28 -13.80 24.92 -2.75
C GLY A 28 -14.27 25.38 -4.14
N PRO A 29 -14.01 26.64 -4.50
CA PRO A 29 -14.36 27.16 -5.81
C PRO A 29 -13.76 26.36 -6.95
N GLY A 30 -14.56 26.07 -8.00
CA GLY A 30 -14.11 25.36 -9.19
C GLY A 30 -14.00 23.84 -9.05
N VAL A 31 -14.26 23.28 -7.89
CA VAL A 31 -14.30 21.82 -7.70
C VAL A 31 -15.60 21.26 -8.29
N GLY A 32 -15.47 20.43 -9.32
CA GLY A 32 -16.62 19.79 -9.99
C GLY A 32 -16.59 18.25 -9.94
N ARG A 33 -15.53 17.68 -9.38
CA ARG A 33 -15.33 16.22 -9.35
C ARG A 33 -16.08 15.55 -8.20
N VAL A 34 -16.26 16.22 -7.10
CA VAL A 34 -17.00 15.79 -5.91
C VAL A 34 -17.94 16.89 -5.45
N ARG A 35 -18.97 16.53 -4.70
CA ARG A 35 -19.97 17.47 -4.14
C ARG A 35 -20.33 17.05 -2.71
N PRO A 36 -20.86 17.96 -1.90
CA PRO A 36 -21.37 17.66 -0.57
C PRO A 36 -22.32 16.44 -0.57
N GLY A 37 -22.11 15.53 0.39
CA GLY A 37 -22.85 14.29 0.52
C GLY A 37 -22.29 13.10 -0.25
N ASP A 38 -21.23 13.27 -1.06
CA ASP A 38 -20.55 12.16 -1.71
C ASP A 38 -19.70 11.38 -0.71
N HIS A 39 -19.77 10.05 -0.78
CA HIS A 39 -18.83 9.17 -0.08
C HIS A 39 -17.53 9.09 -0.87
N VAL A 40 -16.40 9.31 -0.20
CA VAL A 40 -15.09 9.36 -0.84
C VAL A 40 -14.04 8.56 -0.07
N VAL A 41 -13.10 8.01 -0.79
CA VAL A 41 -11.79 7.62 -0.28
C VAL A 41 -10.86 8.81 -0.42
N VAL A 42 -10.08 9.10 0.63
CA VAL A 42 -9.08 10.17 0.62
C VAL A 42 -7.68 9.54 0.62
N THR A 43 -6.98 9.67 -0.50
CA THR A 43 -5.61 9.15 -0.68
C THR A 43 -4.56 10.25 -0.55
N LEU A 44 -3.32 9.86 -0.26
CA LEU A 44 -2.17 10.78 -0.26
C LEU A 44 -1.73 11.19 -1.68
N VAL A 45 -2.25 10.56 -2.73
CA VAL A 45 -1.87 10.82 -4.12
C VAL A 45 -2.52 12.10 -4.62
N ARG A 46 -1.81 13.22 -4.47
CA ARG A 46 -2.17 14.54 -4.99
C ARG A 46 -1.60 14.70 -6.39
N HIS A 47 -2.43 15.05 -7.38
CA HIS A 47 -1.99 15.09 -8.77
C HIS A 47 -2.73 16.17 -9.58
N CYS A 48 -2.00 16.82 -10.50
CA CYS A 48 -2.53 17.92 -11.30
C CYS A 48 -3.30 17.49 -12.57
N GLY A 49 -3.08 16.27 -13.04
CA GLY A 49 -3.66 15.75 -14.28
C GLY A 49 -2.97 16.21 -15.57
N THR A 50 -2.03 17.17 -15.52
CA THR A 50 -1.49 17.83 -16.73
C THR A 50 0.02 17.79 -16.88
N CYS A 51 0.82 17.53 -15.81
CA CYS A 51 2.27 17.38 -15.93
C CYS A 51 2.64 16.11 -16.70
N HIS A 52 3.91 15.97 -17.06
CA HIS A 52 4.39 14.84 -17.85
C HIS A 52 4.00 13.49 -17.24
N ALA A 53 4.27 13.28 -15.96
CA ALA A 53 3.92 12.02 -15.27
C ALA A 53 2.39 11.77 -15.27
N CYS A 54 1.58 12.78 -14.98
CA CYS A 54 0.13 12.65 -15.03
C CYS A 54 -0.40 12.30 -16.43
N ALA A 55 0.16 12.93 -17.47
CA ALA A 55 -0.21 12.65 -18.85
C ALA A 55 0.17 11.23 -19.32
N GLN A 56 1.20 10.64 -18.69
CA GLN A 56 1.58 9.23 -18.89
C GLN A 56 0.72 8.24 -18.08
N GLY A 57 -0.22 8.73 -17.27
CA GLY A 57 -1.05 7.88 -16.40
C GLY A 57 -0.37 7.47 -15.11
N GLU A 58 0.62 8.23 -14.65
CA GLU A 58 1.42 7.99 -13.45
C GLU A 58 1.18 9.05 -12.36
N PRO A 59 -0.06 9.25 -11.85
CA PRO A 59 -0.38 10.28 -10.86
C PRO A 59 0.49 10.24 -9.59
N PRO A 60 0.93 9.07 -9.07
CA PRO A 60 1.83 9.03 -7.90
C PRO A 60 3.18 9.74 -8.12
N LEU A 61 3.58 9.95 -9.37
CA LEU A 61 4.80 10.63 -9.76
C LEU A 61 4.58 12.10 -10.15
N CYS A 62 3.40 12.66 -9.85
CA CYS A 62 3.10 14.06 -10.19
C CYS A 62 4.16 15.02 -9.68
N GLU A 63 4.64 15.91 -10.56
CA GLU A 63 5.72 16.87 -10.33
C GLU A 63 5.23 18.27 -9.90
N SER A 64 3.91 18.48 -9.90
CA SER A 64 3.32 19.80 -9.60
C SER A 64 3.38 20.14 -8.11
N HIS A 65 3.53 21.41 -7.84
CA HIS A 65 3.36 22.00 -6.51
C HIS A 65 1.90 22.37 -6.29
N PHE A 66 1.43 22.24 -5.07
CA PHE A 66 0.06 22.56 -4.69
C PHE A 66 0.08 23.55 -3.52
N PRO A 67 -0.89 24.46 -3.43
CA PRO A 67 -0.97 25.41 -2.32
C PRO A 67 -0.92 24.74 -0.94
N LEU A 68 -1.55 23.57 -0.81
CA LEU A 68 -1.54 22.77 0.44
C LEU A 68 -0.17 22.11 0.75
N ASP A 69 0.79 22.10 -0.18
CA ASP A 69 2.16 21.68 0.11
C ASP A 69 2.96 22.80 0.80
N GLU A 70 2.59 24.07 0.53
CA GLU A 70 3.26 25.26 1.04
C GLU A 70 2.60 25.76 2.32
N GLN A 71 1.27 25.79 2.35
CA GLN A 71 0.48 26.27 3.48
C GLN A 71 -0.46 25.20 4.00
N SER A 72 -0.20 24.74 5.23
CA SER A 72 -1.10 23.82 5.92
C SER A 72 -2.46 24.47 6.19
N PRO A 73 -3.58 23.74 5.98
CA PRO A 73 -4.89 24.22 6.37
C PRO A 73 -5.15 24.11 7.88
N LEU A 74 -4.19 23.55 8.64
CA LEU A 74 -4.35 23.27 10.06
C LEU A 74 -3.62 24.31 10.90
N THR A 75 -4.29 24.80 11.95
CA THR A 75 -3.71 25.68 12.96
C THR A 75 -4.05 25.20 14.38
N SER A 76 -3.17 25.50 15.34
CA SER A 76 -3.45 25.30 16.76
C SER A 76 -4.49 26.28 17.26
N SER A 77 -5.02 26.08 18.46
CA SER A 77 -5.89 27.04 19.16
C SER A 77 -5.21 28.41 19.38
N GLY A 78 -3.88 28.45 19.39
CA GLY A 78 -3.07 29.67 19.45
C GLY A 78 -2.79 30.33 18.10
N GLY A 79 -3.30 29.76 16.98
CA GLY A 79 -3.07 30.28 15.63
C GLY A 79 -1.76 29.81 14.97
N GLU A 80 -1.01 28.94 15.62
CA GLU A 80 0.25 28.43 15.05
C GLU A 80 -0.01 27.33 14.01
N PRO A 81 0.73 27.33 12.88
CA PRO A 81 0.52 26.33 11.84
C PRO A 81 0.90 24.92 12.33
N ILE A 82 0.03 23.94 12.05
CA ILE A 82 0.25 22.53 12.29
C ILE A 82 0.42 21.83 10.93
N ARG A 83 1.47 21.04 10.77
CA ARG A 83 1.72 20.35 9.51
C ARG A 83 0.66 19.29 9.22
N GLN A 84 0.17 19.27 7.99
CA GLN A 84 -0.64 18.19 7.46
C GLN A 84 0.28 17.00 7.08
N GLY A 85 0.32 15.98 7.93
CA GLY A 85 1.21 14.83 7.75
C GLY A 85 0.84 14.01 6.52
N ILE A 86 1.84 13.71 5.70
CA ILE A 86 1.71 12.90 4.47
C ILE A 86 0.55 13.41 3.59
N ARG A 87 0.46 14.75 3.41
CA ARG A 87 -0.53 15.43 2.56
C ARG A 87 -2.00 15.19 2.92
N THR A 88 -2.30 14.57 4.07
CA THR A 88 -3.68 14.19 4.42
C THR A 88 -4.05 14.60 5.84
N GLY A 89 -3.28 14.18 6.87
CA GLY A 89 -3.58 14.50 8.26
C GLY A 89 -4.91 13.91 8.74
N ALA A 90 -5.17 12.65 8.44
CA ALA A 90 -6.50 12.02 8.56
C ALA A 90 -6.82 11.44 9.95
N PHE A 91 -5.93 11.54 10.94
CA PHE A 91 -6.30 11.27 12.32
C PHE A 91 -7.03 12.49 12.91
N ALA A 92 -8.16 12.82 12.31
CA ALA A 92 -8.99 13.96 12.62
C ALA A 92 -10.43 13.72 12.11
N GLU A 93 -11.43 14.31 12.77
CA GLU A 93 -12.84 14.23 12.36
C GLU A 93 -13.08 14.87 10.99
N HIS A 94 -12.29 15.91 10.65
CA HIS A 94 -12.37 16.63 9.38
C HIS A 94 -10.98 16.77 8.75
N VAL A 95 -10.92 16.69 7.43
CA VAL A 95 -9.69 16.92 6.67
C VAL A 95 -9.95 17.86 5.50
N VAL A 96 -8.99 18.71 5.21
CA VAL A 96 -8.99 19.56 4.00
C VAL A 96 -7.91 19.01 3.08
N VAL A 97 -8.29 18.60 1.88
CA VAL A 97 -7.38 18.00 0.90
C VAL A 97 -7.61 18.61 -0.49
N ASP A 98 -6.62 18.46 -1.36
CA ASP A 98 -6.83 18.78 -2.76
C ASP A 98 -7.90 17.86 -3.38
N ALA A 99 -8.73 18.38 -4.26
CA ALA A 99 -9.83 17.64 -4.86
C ALA A 99 -9.37 16.38 -5.61
N SER A 100 -8.11 16.33 -6.09
CA SER A 100 -7.54 15.17 -6.74
C SER A 100 -7.34 13.97 -5.79
N GLN A 101 -7.28 14.23 -4.48
CA GLN A 101 -7.11 13.21 -3.44
C GLN A 101 -8.44 12.55 -3.04
N ALA A 102 -9.58 13.23 -3.29
CA ALA A 102 -10.91 12.73 -2.96
C ALA A 102 -11.48 11.92 -4.14
N VAL A 103 -11.70 10.64 -3.92
CA VAL A 103 -12.16 9.69 -4.94
C VAL A 103 -13.55 9.21 -4.58
N PRO A 104 -14.59 9.54 -5.37
CA PRO A 104 -15.95 9.07 -5.12
C PRO A 104 -16.05 7.54 -5.17
N ILE A 105 -16.82 6.99 -4.24
CA ILE A 105 -17.12 5.55 -4.16
C ILE A 105 -18.62 5.31 -3.98
N PRO A 106 -19.12 4.10 -4.29
CA PRO A 106 -20.49 3.72 -4.02
C PRO A 106 -20.82 3.82 -2.51
N ARG A 107 -21.95 4.41 -2.16
CA ARG A 107 -22.43 4.53 -0.76
C ARG A 107 -22.62 3.19 -0.05
N ALA A 108 -22.75 2.10 -0.80
CA ALA A 108 -22.88 0.76 -0.26
C ALA A 108 -21.57 0.21 0.35
N VAL A 109 -20.40 0.83 0.07
CA VAL A 109 -19.13 0.47 0.70
C VAL A 109 -19.07 1.14 2.07
N PRO A 110 -18.96 0.38 3.17
CA PRO A 110 -18.80 0.98 4.49
C PRO A 110 -17.49 1.78 4.58
N LEU A 111 -17.50 2.90 5.30
CA LEU A 111 -16.38 3.84 5.29
C LEU A 111 -15.12 3.31 5.95
N ASP A 112 -15.25 2.44 6.95
CA ASP A 112 -14.12 1.78 7.60
C ASP A 112 -13.38 0.82 6.66
N GLN A 113 -14.07 0.03 5.83
CA GLN A 113 -13.48 -0.77 4.77
C GLN A 113 -12.92 0.10 3.64
N ALA A 114 -13.68 1.14 3.25
CA ALA A 114 -13.28 2.05 2.19
C ALA A 114 -11.96 2.78 2.50
N SER A 115 -11.70 3.12 3.78
CA SER A 115 -10.45 3.78 4.20
C SER A 115 -9.20 2.98 3.81
N LEU A 116 -9.28 1.65 3.81
CA LEU A 116 -8.17 0.76 3.44
C LEU A 116 -7.77 0.89 1.97
N LEU A 117 -8.71 1.31 1.11
CA LEU A 117 -8.45 1.56 -0.31
C LEU A 117 -7.53 2.76 -0.54
N ALA A 118 -7.35 3.63 0.45
CA ALA A 118 -6.63 4.89 0.28
C ALA A 118 -5.11 4.75 0.08
N CYS A 119 -4.51 3.68 0.63
CA CYS A 119 -3.06 3.45 0.54
C CYS A 119 -2.71 1.96 0.48
N GLY A 120 -2.92 1.21 1.57
CA GLY A 120 -2.39 -0.16 1.69
C GLY A 120 -2.93 -1.11 0.63
N VAL A 121 -4.22 -1.05 0.33
CA VAL A 121 -4.88 -1.90 -0.66
C VAL A 121 -4.45 -1.54 -2.07
N ILE A 122 -4.55 -0.26 -2.47
CA ILE A 122 -4.13 0.19 -3.80
C ILE A 122 -2.63 -0.02 -4.05
N THR A 123 -1.79 0.07 -2.99
CA THR A 123 -0.36 -0.16 -3.11
C THR A 123 -0.07 -1.63 -3.43
N GLY A 124 -0.64 -2.54 -2.67
CA GLY A 124 -0.39 -3.98 -2.85
C GLY A 124 -1.00 -4.52 -4.16
N LEU A 125 -2.29 -4.26 -4.39
CA LEU A 125 -2.96 -4.66 -5.63
C LEU A 125 -2.34 -3.99 -6.85
N GLY A 126 -2.07 -2.69 -6.78
CA GLY A 126 -1.46 -1.95 -7.88
C GLY A 126 -0.05 -2.43 -8.21
N ALA A 127 0.74 -2.86 -7.23
CA ALA A 127 2.04 -3.48 -7.50
C ALA A 127 1.90 -4.73 -8.39
N VAL A 128 0.85 -5.51 -8.17
CA VAL A 128 0.56 -6.74 -8.93
C VAL A 128 -0.07 -6.42 -10.29
N LEU A 129 -1.11 -5.58 -10.31
CA LEU A 129 -1.94 -5.30 -11.49
C LEU A 129 -1.28 -4.32 -12.46
N ASN A 130 -0.76 -3.21 -11.91
CA ASN A 130 -0.28 -2.09 -12.72
C ASN A 130 1.23 -2.16 -12.95
N VAL A 131 2.03 -2.39 -11.89
CA VAL A 131 3.49 -2.35 -11.96
C VAL A 131 4.07 -3.61 -12.59
N ALA A 132 3.75 -4.78 -12.04
CA ALA A 132 4.24 -6.06 -12.54
C ALA A 132 3.39 -6.63 -13.69
N ALA A 133 2.13 -6.23 -13.79
CA ALA A 133 1.14 -6.78 -14.72
C ALA A 133 1.20 -8.32 -14.73
N VAL A 134 1.00 -8.91 -13.55
CA VAL A 134 1.15 -10.36 -13.32
C VAL A 134 0.23 -11.13 -14.27
N ARG A 135 0.82 -12.08 -14.98
CA ARG A 135 0.10 -12.90 -15.96
C ARG A 135 -0.53 -14.12 -15.30
N PRO A 136 -1.72 -14.56 -15.75
CA PRO A 136 -2.29 -15.82 -15.31
C PRO A 136 -1.30 -16.99 -15.53
N GLY A 137 -1.30 -17.94 -14.59
CA GLY A 137 -0.40 -19.08 -14.63
C GLY A 137 1.02 -18.81 -14.09
N SER A 138 1.32 -17.60 -13.63
CA SER A 138 2.61 -17.22 -13.04
C SER A 138 2.80 -17.83 -11.65
N ARG A 139 4.06 -17.97 -11.25
CA ARG A 139 4.48 -18.28 -9.87
C ARG A 139 4.87 -16.99 -9.18
N VAL A 140 4.17 -16.66 -8.11
CA VAL A 140 4.32 -15.40 -7.39
C VAL A 140 4.78 -15.66 -5.97
N VAL A 141 5.74 -14.87 -5.50
CA VAL A 141 6.18 -14.84 -4.11
C VAL A 141 5.95 -13.45 -3.54
N THR A 142 5.38 -13.38 -2.33
CA THR A 142 5.27 -12.13 -1.58
C THR A 142 6.05 -12.25 -0.27
N ILE A 143 7.06 -11.39 -0.07
CA ILE A 143 7.85 -11.31 1.15
C ILE A 143 7.34 -10.17 2.02
N GLY A 144 6.92 -10.52 3.24
CA GLY A 144 6.25 -9.61 4.17
C GLY A 144 4.75 -9.58 3.95
N THR A 145 4.00 -10.27 4.82
CA THR A 145 2.54 -10.43 4.73
C THR A 145 1.79 -9.54 5.74
N GLY A 146 2.29 -8.31 5.94
CA GLY A 146 1.53 -7.23 6.57
C GLY A 146 0.43 -6.70 5.63
N GLY A 147 -0.25 -5.62 6.04
CA GLY A 147 -1.41 -5.10 5.31
C GLY A 147 -1.20 -4.78 3.83
N VAL A 148 0.01 -4.39 3.40
CA VAL A 148 0.33 -4.20 1.96
C VAL A 148 0.61 -5.54 1.29
N GLY A 149 1.42 -6.41 1.93
CA GLY A 149 1.77 -7.71 1.35
C GLY A 149 0.58 -8.64 1.18
N LEU A 150 -0.38 -8.65 2.11
CA LEU A 150 -1.63 -9.39 1.95
C LEU A 150 -2.41 -8.94 0.71
N ASN A 151 -2.32 -7.66 0.34
CA ASN A 151 -2.91 -7.16 -0.89
C ASN A 151 -2.10 -7.53 -2.15
N CYS A 152 -0.79 -7.77 -2.04
CA CYS A 152 -0.04 -8.42 -3.12
C CYS A 152 -0.47 -9.88 -3.27
N VAL A 153 -0.66 -10.61 -2.16
CA VAL A 153 -1.12 -12.01 -2.17
C VAL A 153 -2.49 -12.12 -2.82
N GLN A 154 -3.49 -11.33 -2.38
CA GLN A 154 -4.82 -11.41 -3.01
C GLN A 154 -4.83 -10.90 -4.45
N GLY A 155 -3.97 -9.92 -4.79
CA GLY A 155 -3.79 -9.48 -6.18
C GLY A 155 -3.26 -10.60 -7.07
N ALA A 156 -2.27 -11.36 -6.61
CA ALA A 156 -1.75 -12.53 -7.34
C ALA A 156 -2.82 -13.60 -7.56
N ALA A 157 -3.63 -13.89 -6.52
CA ALA A 157 -4.76 -14.82 -6.64
C ALA A 157 -5.80 -14.32 -7.65
N LEU A 158 -6.17 -13.04 -7.60
CA LEU A 158 -7.11 -12.41 -8.55
C LEU A 158 -6.60 -12.42 -10.00
N CYS A 159 -5.28 -12.34 -10.21
CA CYS A 159 -4.65 -12.48 -11.52
C CYS A 159 -4.57 -13.92 -12.02
N GLY A 160 -4.96 -14.91 -11.23
CA GLY A 160 -4.88 -16.33 -11.60
C GLY A 160 -3.45 -16.87 -11.58
N ALA A 161 -2.64 -16.49 -10.58
CA ALA A 161 -1.34 -17.09 -10.34
C ALA A 161 -1.48 -18.60 -10.15
N ALA A 162 -0.60 -19.40 -10.79
CA ALA A 162 -0.61 -20.86 -10.67
C ALA A 162 -0.02 -21.33 -9.33
N THR A 163 0.82 -20.49 -8.72
CA THR A 163 1.37 -20.72 -7.38
C THR A 163 1.55 -19.36 -6.72
N ASN A 164 1.00 -19.19 -5.53
CA ASN A 164 1.03 -17.95 -4.76
C ASN A 164 1.63 -18.24 -3.38
N ILE A 165 2.89 -17.85 -3.19
CA ILE A 165 3.70 -18.17 -2.03
C ILE A 165 3.84 -16.95 -1.14
N ALA A 166 3.46 -17.07 0.12
CA ALA A 166 3.65 -16.04 1.14
C ALA A 166 4.88 -16.35 2.01
N VAL A 167 5.75 -15.37 2.21
CA VAL A 167 6.96 -15.47 3.04
C VAL A 167 6.90 -14.44 4.15
N ASP A 168 6.92 -14.85 5.41
CA ASP A 168 6.96 -13.95 6.58
C ASP A 168 7.64 -14.64 7.76
N LEU A 169 8.13 -13.86 8.72
CA LEU A 169 8.73 -14.37 9.96
C LEU A 169 7.68 -14.80 11.00
N SER A 170 6.43 -14.33 10.86
CA SER A 170 5.31 -14.62 11.76
C SER A 170 4.41 -15.69 11.17
N ASP A 171 4.25 -16.81 11.89
CA ASP A 171 3.31 -17.87 11.50
C ASP A 171 1.85 -17.40 11.50
N GLU A 172 1.50 -16.46 12.38
CA GLU A 172 0.17 -15.87 12.43
C GLU A 172 -0.15 -15.09 11.14
N LYS A 173 0.81 -14.28 10.67
CA LYS A 173 0.67 -13.57 9.40
C LYS A 173 0.64 -14.51 8.19
N LEU A 174 1.39 -15.61 8.25
CA LEU A 174 1.36 -16.65 7.23
C LEU A 174 0.00 -17.38 7.20
N ALA A 175 -0.58 -17.64 8.37
CA ALA A 175 -1.93 -18.20 8.46
C ALA A 175 -2.97 -17.22 7.87
N ALA A 176 -2.87 -15.92 8.17
CA ALA A 176 -3.71 -14.90 7.55
C ALA A 176 -3.53 -14.87 6.03
N ALA A 177 -2.31 -14.99 5.51
CA ALA A 177 -2.05 -14.95 4.06
C ALA A 177 -2.82 -16.04 3.28
N ARG A 178 -3.07 -17.19 3.88
CA ARG A 178 -3.91 -18.24 3.27
C ARG A 178 -5.34 -17.76 3.04
N THR A 179 -5.91 -16.99 3.96
CA THR A 179 -7.23 -16.38 3.79
C THR A 179 -7.26 -15.44 2.58
N PHE A 180 -6.14 -14.77 2.28
CA PHE A 180 -6.01 -13.87 1.15
C PHE A 180 -5.58 -14.54 -0.17
N GLY A 181 -5.47 -15.87 -0.19
CA GLY A 181 -5.23 -16.64 -1.41
C GLY A 181 -3.80 -17.11 -1.60
N ALA A 182 -2.99 -17.18 -0.53
CA ALA A 182 -1.71 -17.90 -0.59
C ALA A 182 -1.94 -19.41 -0.61
N ASP A 183 -1.38 -20.10 -1.60
CA ASP A 183 -1.41 -21.57 -1.70
C ASP A 183 -0.38 -22.20 -0.76
N GLN A 184 0.77 -21.54 -0.63
CA GLN A 184 1.92 -21.99 0.12
C GLN A 184 2.45 -20.88 1.03
N THR A 185 3.08 -21.27 2.12
CA THR A 185 3.68 -20.35 3.09
C THR A 185 5.07 -20.83 3.47
N VAL A 186 6.00 -19.89 3.65
CA VAL A 186 7.38 -20.15 4.06
C VAL A 186 7.74 -19.24 5.23
N ASN A 187 8.25 -19.84 6.31
CA ASN A 187 8.81 -19.09 7.43
C ASN A 187 10.35 -19.22 7.42
N PRO A 188 11.07 -18.15 7.04
CA PRO A 188 12.55 -18.18 6.95
C PRO A 188 13.26 -18.40 8.30
N MET A 189 12.53 -18.35 9.41
CA MET A 189 13.06 -18.71 10.73
C MET A 189 13.12 -20.23 10.96
N ARG A 190 12.45 -21.03 10.12
CA ARG A 190 12.30 -22.48 10.27
C ARG A 190 12.88 -23.27 9.11
N GLU A 191 12.98 -22.64 7.93
CA GLU A 191 13.39 -23.31 6.70
C GLU A 191 14.14 -22.35 5.78
N ASP A 192 14.95 -22.89 4.85
CA ASP A 192 15.58 -22.09 3.82
C ASP A 192 14.53 -21.64 2.78
N ALA A 193 14.31 -20.33 2.71
CA ALA A 193 13.27 -19.78 1.84
C ALA A 193 13.56 -20.04 0.35
N ARG A 194 14.84 -20.07 -0.05
CA ARG A 194 15.21 -20.32 -1.45
C ARG A 194 14.96 -21.77 -1.83
N GLU A 195 15.38 -22.71 -1.00
CA GLU A 195 15.15 -24.15 -1.23
C GLU A 195 13.65 -24.45 -1.28
N SER A 196 12.87 -23.90 -0.32
CA SER A 196 11.42 -24.08 -0.27
C SER A 196 10.72 -23.51 -1.51
N VAL A 197 11.04 -22.30 -1.92
CA VAL A 197 10.46 -21.67 -3.14
C VAL A 197 10.87 -22.46 -4.40
N LEU A 198 12.12 -22.91 -4.52
CA LEU A 198 12.54 -23.73 -5.65
C LEU A 198 11.78 -25.06 -5.70
N SER A 199 11.61 -25.73 -4.57
CA SER A 199 10.82 -26.95 -4.46
C SER A 199 9.38 -26.75 -4.95
N MET A 200 8.71 -25.68 -4.47
CA MET A 200 7.33 -25.35 -4.80
C MET A 200 7.15 -24.86 -6.25
N THR A 201 8.23 -24.46 -6.91
CA THR A 201 8.21 -23.92 -8.28
C THR A 201 8.82 -24.88 -9.32
N GLY A 202 9.05 -26.15 -8.94
CA GLY A 202 9.64 -27.16 -9.82
C GLY A 202 11.10 -26.87 -10.19
N GLY A 203 11.88 -26.34 -9.26
CA GLY A 203 13.30 -26.02 -9.41
C GLY A 203 13.61 -24.73 -10.17
N ARG A 204 12.59 -24.01 -10.66
CA ARG A 204 12.79 -22.84 -11.56
C ARG A 204 12.86 -21.50 -10.84
N GLY A 205 12.21 -21.34 -9.69
CA GLY A 205 12.03 -20.06 -9.02
C GLY A 205 10.76 -19.31 -9.47
N ALA A 206 10.55 -18.12 -8.92
CA ALA A 206 9.36 -17.31 -9.12
C ALA A 206 9.43 -16.43 -10.37
N ASP A 207 8.29 -16.24 -11.04
CA ASP A 207 8.14 -15.28 -12.12
C ASP A 207 8.17 -13.83 -11.57
N TYR A 208 7.54 -13.61 -10.42
CA TYR A 208 7.45 -12.33 -9.74
C TYR A 208 7.70 -12.52 -8.24
N VAL A 209 8.50 -11.63 -7.67
CA VAL A 209 8.70 -11.53 -6.23
C VAL A 209 8.34 -10.12 -5.78
N PHE A 210 7.36 -9.97 -4.89
CA PHE A 210 6.96 -8.71 -4.29
C PHE A 210 7.57 -8.61 -2.89
N VAL A 211 8.35 -7.56 -2.62
CA VAL A 211 8.89 -7.32 -1.29
C VAL A 211 8.12 -6.18 -0.65
N ALA A 212 7.19 -6.52 0.23
CA ALA A 212 6.38 -5.57 1.00
C ALA A 212 6.97 -5.27 2.40
N ALA A 213 8.05 -5.94 2.77
CA ALA A 213 8.79 -5.67 3.99
C ALA A 213 9.79 -4.53 3.78
N GLY A 214 9.87 -3.60 4.73
CA GLY A 214 10.85 -2.49 4.73
C GLY A 214 12.24 -2.94 5.20
N SER A 215 12.79 -3.99 4.62
CA SER A 215 14.06 -4.63 5.01
C SER A 215 14.98 -4.83 3.80
N ALA A 216 16.20 -4.28 3.88
CA ALA A 216 17.22 -4.51 2.85
C ALA A 216 17.47 -6.00 2.62
N ARG A 217 17.60 -6.77 3.71
CA ARG A 217 17.80 -8.22 3.65
C ARG A 217 16.67 -8.94 2.90
N ALA A 218 15.42 -8.54 3.13
CA ALA A 218 14.28 -9.10 2.42
C ALA A 218 14.31 -8.79 0.92
N MET A 219 14.76 -7.59 0.54
CA MET A 219 14.92 -7.19 -0.85
C MET A 219 16.04 -7.97 -1.55
N GLU A 220 17.20 -8.12 -0.90
CA GLU A 220 18.33 -8.92 -1.38
C GLU A 220 17.92 -10.40 -1.53
N GLN A 221 17.29 -10.96 -0.50
CA GLN A 221 16.77 -12.33 -0.55
C GLN A 221 15.77 -12.52 -1.70
N GLY A 222 14.88 -11.54 -1.92
CA GLY A 222 13.87 -11.60 -2.97
C GLY A 222 14.45 -11.82 -4.36
N ALA A 223 15.59 -11.24 -4.67
CA ALA A 223 16.28 -11.44 -5.96
C ALA A 223 16.72 -12.89 -6.16
N THR A 224 17.13 -13.58 -5.09
CA THR A 224 17.60 -14.99 -5.15
C THR A 224 16.47 -16.00 -5.36
N LEU A 225 15.22 -15.60 -5.19
CA LEU A 225 14.03 -16.43 -5.39
C LEU A 225 13.52 -16.43 -6.83
N LEU A 226 14.03 -15.51 -7.66
CA LEU A 226 13.58 -15.35 -9.04
C LEU A 226 14.08 -16.48 -9.95
N ARG A 227 13.25 -16.82 -10.93
CA ARG A 227 13.71 -17.55 -12.10
C ARG A 227 14.48 -16.63 -13.06
N ARG A 228 15.16 -17.18 -14.05
CA ARG A 228 15.69 -16.43 -15.19
C ARG A 228 14.58 -15.63 -15.87
N GLY A 229 14.81 -14.34 -16.14
CA GLY A 229 13.84 -13.40 -16.68
C GLY A 229 12.74 -12.98 -15.69
N GLY A 230 12.88 -13.32 -14.39
CA GLY A 230 11.93 -12.94 -13.35
C GLY A 230 12.01 -11.46 -12.95
N THR A 231 11.00 -11.00 -12.23
CA THR A 231 10.86 -9.59 -11.81
C THR A 231 10.74 -9.48 -10.30
N LEU A 232 11.64 -8.70 -9.69
CA LEU A 232 11.56 -8.24 -8.30
C LEU A 232 10.85 -6.90 -8.26
N VAL A 233 9.80 -6.79 -7.47
CA VAL A 233 9.06 -5.55 -7.23
C VAL A 233 9.29 -5.09 -5.79
N ILE A 234 9.95 -3.95 -5.63
CA ILE A 234 10.18 -3.33 -4.32
C ILE A 234 8.98 -2.45 -4.00
N VAL A 235 8.19 -2.87 -3.01
CA VAL A 235 6.96 -2.21 -2.54
C VAL A 235 7.16 -1.60 -1.16
N GLY A 236 7.84 -2.33 -0.28
CA GLY A 236 8.16 -1.89 1.08
C GLY A 236 9.19 -0.77 1.08
N MET A 237 9.02 0.18 1.98
CA MET A 237 9.94 1.32 2.14
C MET A 237 10.85 1.12 3.34
N THR A 238 12.14 1.42 3.18
CA THR A 238 13.14 1.48 4.25
C THR A 238 13.25 2.89 4.82
N ALA A 239 14.01 3.06 5.89
CA ALA A 239 14.48 4.38 6.30
C ALA A 239 15.40 4.97 5.23
N GLU A 240 15.53 6.31 5.22
CA GLU A 240 16.44 7.01 4.32
C GLU A 240 17.90 6.58 4.59
N GLY A 241 18.71 6.47 3.52
CA GLY A 241 20.11 6.06 3.59
C GLY A 241 20.36 4.55 3.62
N VAL A 242 19.35 3.72 3.80
CA VAL A 242 19.49 2.25 3.72
C VAL A 242 19.75 1.84 2.27
N LYS A 243 20.82 1.07 2.08
CA LYS A 243 21.25 0.56 0.77
C LYS A 243 20.95 -0.94 0.66
N VAL A 244 20.67 -1.38 -0.56
CA VAL A 244 20.44 -2.79 -0.94
C VAL A 244 21.50 -3.20 -1.95
N GLN A 245 22.03 -4.43 -1.84
CA GLN A 245 23.10 -4.93 -2.70
C GLN A 245 22.59 -6.10 -3.55
N PHE A 246 22.89 -6.06 -4.84
CA PHE A 246 22.61 -7.13 -5.78
C PHE A 246 23.87 -7.42 -6.60
N GLU A 247 24.10 -8.71 -6.92
CA GLU A 247 25.19 -9.08 -7.81
C GLU A 247 24.85 -8.70 -9.26
N ALA A 248 25.67 -7.82 -9.84
CA ALA A 248 25.43 -7.31 -11.19
C ALA A 248 25.44 -8.43 -12.24
N VAL A 249 26.31 -9.44 -12.05
CA VAL A 249 26.40 -10.59 -12.95
C VAL A 249 25.09 -11.39 -12.94
N ASP A 250 24.48 -11.59 -11.78
CA ASP A 250 23.21 -12.31 -11.68
C ASP A 250 22.08 -11.57 -12.42
N ILE A 251 22.04 -10.24 -12.28
CA ILE A 251 21.03 -9.43 -12.98
C ILE A 251 21.20 -9.56 -14.49
N ALA A 252 22.45 -9.43 -14.99
CA ALA A 252 22.74 -9.45 -16.42
C ALA A 252 22.56 -10.85 -17.04
N ASP A 253 23.19 -11.88 -16.45
CA ASP A 253 23.19 -13.25 -17.00
C ASP A 253 21.82 -13.93 -16.92
N ASN A 254 21.05 -13.62 -15.86
CA ASN A 254 19.69 -14.14 -15.70
C ASN A 254 18.62 -13.22 -16.24
N ALA A 255 18.95 -12.08 -16.86
CA ALA A 255 18.00 -11.10 -17.40
C ALA A 255 16.92 -10.68 -16.38
N LEU A 256 17.33 -10.49 -15.12
CA LEU A 256 16.40 -10.10 -14.04
C LEU A 256 15.94 -8.65 -14.20
N ARG A 257 14.75 -8.37 -13.72
CA ARG A 257 14.20 -7.02 -13.62
C ARG A 257 14.04 -6.66 -12.15
N ILE A 258 14.51 -5.48 -11.76
CA ILE A 258 14.31 -4.92 -10.42
C ILE A 258 13.60 -3.59 -10.60
N ILE A 259 12.38 -3.48 -10.11
CA ILE A 259 11.53 -2.30 -10.30
C ILE A 259 10.94 -1.81 -8.98
N GLY A 260 10.75 -0.50 -8.87
CA GLY A 260 10.09 0.13 -7.73
C GLY A 260 8.58 0.24 -7.96
N SER A 261 7.83 0.27 -6.86
CA SER A 261 6.38 0.46 -6.87
C SER A 261 5.99 1.59 -5.91
N LYS A 262 5.70 2.78 -6.43
CA LYS A 262 5.18 3.90 -5.65
C LYS A 262 3.66 3.87 -5.68
N MET A 263 3.02 3.62 -4.53
CA MET A 263 1.55 3.56 -4.42
C MET A 263 0.89 2.63 -5.44
N GLY A 264 1.59 1.54 -5.85
CA GLY A 264 1.10 0.60 -6.86
C GLY A 264 0.92 1.20 -8.26
N SER A 265 1.57 2.32 -8.58
CA SER A 265 1.33 3.08 -9.83
C SER A 265 -0.16 3.33 -10.07
N VAL A 266 -0.91 3.60 -9.00
CA VAL A 266 -2.36 3.75 -9.01
C VAL A 266 -2.80 4.99 -9.80
N ARG A 267 -3.90 4.85 -10.49
CA ARG A 267 -4.70 5.96 -11.02
C ARG A 267 -5.93 6.11 -10.12
N PRO A 268 -5.88 6.97 -9.10
CA PRO A 268 -6.87 6.95 -8.01
C PRO A 268 -8.31 6.97 -8.50
N GLN A 269 -8.61 7.82 -9.49
CA GLN A 269 -9.96 8.01 -10.03
C GLN A 269 -10.48 6.82 -10.89
N VAL A 270 -9.62 5.86 -11.21
CA VAL A 270 -9.96 4.66 -11.99
C VAL A 270 -9.90 3.43 -11.08
N ASP A 271 -8.79 3.27 -10.37
CA ASP A 271 -8.49 2.03 -9.68
C ASP A 271 -9.27 1.91 -8.35
N VAL A 272 -9.48 3.02 -7.60
CA VAL A 272 -10.24 2.98 -6.34
C VAL A 272 -11.72 2.60 -6.55
N PRO A 273 -12.47 3.21 -7.50
CA PRO A 273 -13.83 2.77 -7.79
C PRO A 273 -13.91 1.30 -8.24
N MET A 274 -12.99 0.86 -9.10
CA MET A 274 -12.92 -0.53 -9.52
C MET A 274 -12.74 -1.49 -8.34
N LEU A 275 -11.84 -1.16 -7.40
CA LEU A 275 -11.61 -1.98 -6.20
C LEU A 275 -12.81 -1.96 -5.25
N ALA A 276 -13.51 -0.83 -5.15
CA ALA A 276 -14.75 -0.73 -4.39
C ALA A 276 -15.85 -1.66 -4.98
N GLU A 277 -15.96 -1.70 -6.31
CA GLU A 277 -16.86 -2.63 -6.99
C GLU A 277 -16.46 -4.10 -6.77
N TRP A 278 -15.16 -4.42 -6.80
CA TRP A 278 -14.68 -5.78 -6.51
C TRP A 278 -15.00 -6.20 -5.07
N TYR A 279 -14.92 -5.28 -4.11
CA TYR A 279 -15.33 -5.54 -2.74
C TYR A 279 -16.83 -5.83 -2.67
N LEU A 280 -17.69 -4.99 -3.26
CA LEU A 280 -19.14 -5.20 -3.29
C LEU A 280 -19.54 -6.49 -4.01
N ALA A 281 -18.76 -6.93 -4.98
CA ALA A 281 -18.94 -8.22 -5.67
C ALA A 281 -18.37 -9.41 -4.90
N GLY A 282 -17.83 -9.23 -3.68
CA GLY A 282 -17.23 -10.28 -2.86
C GLY A 282 -15.92 -10.84 -3.40
N ARG A 283 -15.28 -10.14 -4.34
CA ARG A 283 -14.02 -10.55 -4.97
C ARG A 283 -12.79 -10.04 -4.24
N LEU A 284 -12.91 -8.91 -3.54
CA LEU A 284 -11.84 -8.27 -2.78
C LEU A 284 -12.17 -8.36 -1.28
N LYS A 285 -11.23 -8.84 -0.49
CA LYS A 285 -11.36 -8.97 0.96
C LYS A 285 -10.83 -7.72 1.64
N LEU A 286 -11.69 -6.96 2.29
CA LEU A 286 -11.35 -5.79 3.09
C LEU A 286 -11.68 -6.01 4.57
N ASP A 287 -12.79 -6.71 4.86
CA ASP A 287 -13.22 -6.99 6.24
C ASP A 287 -12.15 -7.76 7.01
N GLU A 288 -11.56 -8.76 6.38
CA GLU A 288 -10.54 -9.63 6.96
C GLU A 288 -9.20 -8.90 7.21
N LEU A 289 -8.99 -7.73 6.60
CA LEU A 289 -7.83 -6.88 6.89
C LEU A 289 -7.98 -6.14 8.21
N ILE A 290 -9.21 -5.82 8.64
CA ILE A 290 -9.44 -5.02 9.84
C ILE A 290 -9.27 -5.89 11.08
N SER A 291 -8.17 -5.66 11.82
CA SER A 291 -7.94 -6.34 13.08
C SER A 291 -8.81 -5.78 14.20
N ARG A 292 -8.85 -4.46 14.33
CA ARG A 292 -9.63 -3.76 15.36
C ARG A 292 -10.06 -2.37 14.92
N ARG A 293 -11.09 -1.85 15.58
CA ARG A 293 -11.59 -0.47 15.47
C ARG A 293 -11.39 0.23 16.80
N TYR A 294 -10.93 1.48 16.75
CA TYR A 294 -10.66 2.31 17.90
C TYR A 294 -11.28 3.69 17.74
N PRO A 295 -11.82 4.30 18.80
CA PRO A 295 -12.12 5.73 18.77
C PRO A 295 -10.82 6.55 18.70
N LEU A 296 -10.89 7.79 18.21
CA LEU A 296 -9.71 8.66 18.08
C LEU A 296 -8.95 8.83 19.41
N GLY A 297 -9.64 8.89 20.54
CA GLY A 297 -9.02 9.00 21.86
C GLY A 297 -8.10 7.83 22.23
N GLU A 298 -8.23 6.68 21.56
CA GLU A 298 -7.43 5.48 21.79
C GLU A 298 -6.34 5.27 20.70
N ILE A 299 -6.05 6.29 19.91
CA ILE A 299 -5.10 6.20 18.79
C ILE A 299 -3.71 5.67 19.21
N ASN A 300 -3.23 6.03 20.40
CA ASN A 300 -1.94 5.56 20.89
C ASN A 300 -1.95 4.04 21.11
N THR A 301 -3.04 3.50 21.67
CA THR A 301 -3.23 2.05 21.81
C THR A 301 -3.24 1.35 20.43
N ALA A 302 -3.95 1.93 19.46
CA ALA A 302 -3.98 1.41 18.10
C ALA A 302 -2.58 1.39 17.45
N LEU A 303 -1.76 2.42 17.70
CA LEU A 303 -0.38 2.51 17.21
C LEU A 303 0.55 1.51 17.91
N ASP A 304 0.38 1.30 19.21
CA ASP A 304 1.17 0.33 19.98
C ASP A 304 0.90 -1.10 19.52
N ASP A 305 -0.35 -1.46 19.22
CA ASP A 305 -0.70 -2.75 18.61
C ASP A 305 -0.02 -2.95 17.25
N VAL A 306 0.09 -1.89 16.43
CA VAL A 306 0.82 -1.94 15.16
C VAL A 306 2.32 -2.14 15.40
N ARG A 307 2.92 -1.47 16.41
CA ARG A 307 4.33 -1.64 16.78
C ARG A 307 4.64 -3.05 17.25
N ALA A 308 3.72 -3.62 18.03
CA ALA A 308 3.82 -5.01 18.49
C ALA A 308 3.68 -6.05 17.37
N GLY A 309 3.27 -5.61 16.15
CA GLY A 309 3.03 -6.51 15.01
C GLY A 309 1.75 -7.34 15.13
N ALA A 310 0.90 -7.04 16.12
CA ALA A 310 -0.31 -7.78 16.45
C ALA A 310 -1.51 -7.47 15.53
N ALA A 311 -1.37 -6.48 14.64
CA ALA A 311 -2.46 -6.04 13.77
C ALA A 311 -2.09 -6.11 12.29
N LEU A 312 -3.05 -6.52 11.44
CA LEU A 312 -2.97 -6.35 10.00
C LEU A 312 -3.28 -4.90 9.64
N ARG A 313 -4.46 -4.42 10.04
CA ARG A 313 -4.91 -3.02 9.95
C ARG A 313 -5.77 -2.67 11.16
N ASN A 314 -5.46 -1.57 11.81
CA ASN A 314 -6.32 -0.94 12.80
C ASN A 314 -7.02 0.26 12.17
N VAL A 315 -8.31 0.44 12.42
CA VAL A 315 -9.11 1.54 11.89
C VAL A 315 -9.54 2.46 13.04
N ILE A 316 -9.37 3.76 12.85
CA ILE A 316 -9.93 4.78 13.74
C ILE A 316 -11.30 5.17 13.24
N THR A 317 -12.30 5.16 14.12
CA THR A 317 -13.69 5.53 13.82
C THR A 317 -14.09 6.77 14.62
N PHE A 318 -14.98 7.57 14.05
CA PHE A 318 -15.47 8.82 14.61
C PHE A 318 -16.98 8.78 14.85
#